data_ad24e55ff90269a62bd462f0b13c1f61
#
_entry.id   ad24e55ff90269a62bd462f0b13c1f61
#
_cell.length_a   1.000
_cell.length_b   1.000
_cell.length_c   1.000
_cell.angle_alpha   90.00
_cell.angle_beta   90.00
_cell.angle_gamma   90.00
#
_symmetry.space_group_name_H-M   'P 1'
#
loop_
_entity.id
_entity.type
_entity.pdbx_description
1 polymer ?
#
loop_
_entity_poly.entity_id
_entity_poly.type
_entity_poly.pdbx_seq_one_letter_code
_entity_poly.pdbx_strand_id
1 'polypeptide(L)'
;MTDLEIASATPMQPIMDLAAERLGIAAEHLDPYGHYKAKLSLDYITSLDDRPDGKLILVTAMSPTPAGEGKTTTTVGLGDALTQIGKRAMICLREPALGPCFGMKGGAAGGGRSQVVPMHDINLHFTGDMHAVSSAHNLLAALIDNHIHFDNPYRLDLRRINWSRVIDCNDRILREVVVGLGGTGNGFPREDGFDIVVASEVMAVLCLARNLHDLRRRLGDMVVARRRLTGEPVLASELRAQGAMTVLLREALRPNLVQTLERTPAFVHGGPFANIAHGCNSAVATRTALKLADYVVTEAGFGADLGAEKFIDIKCRIAG
;
A
#
# COMPACT_ATOMS: atom_id res chain seq x y z
N MET A 1 22.72 -17.16 12.49
CA MET A 1 21.50 -17.41 11.68
C MET A 1 21.11 -16.08 11.05
N THR A 2 20.90 -16.07 9.77
CA THR A 2 20.35 -14.93 9.02
C THR A 2 18.85 -14.80 9.30
N ASP A 3 18.27 -13.64 9.01
CA ASP A 3 16.81 -13.41 9.13
C ASP A 3 15.99 -14.46 8.38
N LEU A 4 16.49 -14.87 7.22
CA LEU A 4 15.88 -15.89 6.38
C LEU A 4 15.92 -17.30 7.04
N GLU A 5 17.06 -17.68 7.63
CA GLU A 5 17.19 -18.95 8.36
C GLU A 5 16.26 -19.00 9.57
N ILE A 6 16.14 -17.88 10.31
CA ILE A 6 15.23 -17.76 11.44
C ILE A 6 13.77 -17.92 10.99
N ALA A 7 13.37 -17.19 9.96
CA ALA A 7 12.01 -17.27 9.42
C ALA A 7 11.66 -18.67 8.91
N SER A 8 12.60 -19.33 8.20
CA SER A 8 12.41 -20.66 7.63
C SER A 8 12.38 -21.78 8.68
N ALA A 9 13.07 -21.60 9.80
CA ALA A 9 13.12 -22.59 10.88
C ALA A 9 11.92 -22.51 11.84
N THR A 10 11.15 -21.42 11.81
CA THR A 10 10.04 -21.22 12.73
C THR A 10 8.73 -21.78 12.17
N PRO A 11 8.07 -22.71 12.86
CA PRO A 11 6.79 -23.26 12.39
C PRO A 11 5.68 -22.22 12.46
N MET A 12 5.05 -21.93 11.33
CA MET A 12 3.91 -21.02 11.23
C MET A 12 2.59 -21.73 11.55
N GLN A 13 1.66 -21.02 12.18
CA GLN A 13 0.29 -21.49 12.34
C GLN A 13 -0.50 -21.23 11.06
N PRO A 14 -1.41 -22.13 10.63
CA PRO A 14 -2.32 -21.84 9.53
C PRO A 14 -3.11 -20.56 9.80
N ILE A 15 -3.21 -19.68 8.80
CA ILE A 15 -3.77 -18.34 9.00
C ILE A 15 -5.25 -18.35 9.42
N MET A 16 -6.00 -19.34 8.96
CA MET A 16 -7.40 -19.51 9.33
C MET A 16 -7.56 -19.83 10.82
N ASP A 17 -6.68 -20.68 11.34
CA ASP A 17 -6.68 -21.07 12.77
C ASP A 17 -6.25 -19.86 13.62
N LEU A 18 -5.19 -19.16 13.23
CA LEU A 18 -4.74 -17.95 13.91
C LEU A 18 -5.84 -16.89 13.98
N ALA A 19 -6.54 -16.64 12.87
CA ALA A 19 -7.62 -15.67 12.79
C ALA A 19 -8.79 -16.02 13.71
N ALA A 20 -9.18 -17.30 13.75
CA ALA A 20 -10.24 -17.78 14.66
C ALA A 20 -9.83 -17.67 16.12
N GLU A 21 -8.63 -18.14 16.48
CA GLU A 21 -8.15 -18.19 17.87
C GLU A 21 -7.80 -16.82 18.46
N ARG A 22 -7.13 -15.97 17.67
CA ARG A 22 -6.60 -14.69 18.16
C ARG A 22 -7.53 -13.51 17.95
N LEU A 23 -8.33 -13.54 16.88
CA LEU A 23 -9.17 -12.42 16.46
C LEU A 23 -10.66 -12.71 16.48
N GLY A 24 -11.05 -13.99 16.63
CA GLY A 24 -12.45 -14.40 16.60
C GLY A 24 -13.10 -14.19 15.22
N ILE A 25 -12.31 -14.27 14.14
CA ILE A 25 -12.80 -14.10 12.77
C ILE A 25 -13.22 -15.45 12.21
N ALA A 26 -14.48 -15.57 11.78
CA ALA A 26 -14.98 -16.77 11.13
C ALA A 26 -14.39 -16.94 9.71
N ALA A 27 -14.24 -18.19 9.29
CA ALA A 27 -13.61 -18.54 8.01
C ALA A 27 -14.30 -17.90 6.79
N GLU A 28 -15.61 -17.69 6.83
CA GLU A 28 -16.41 -17.05 5.78
C GLU A 28 -16.03 -15.59 5.50
N HIS A 29 -15.32 -14.94 6.42
CA HIS A 29 -14.86 -13.55 6.29
C HIS A 29 -13.44 -13.42 5.76
N LEU A 30 -12.80 -14.54 5.42
CA LEU A 30 -11.40 -14.61 5.00
C LEU A 30 -11.28 -15.36 3.68
N ASP A 31 -10.52 -14.80 2.76
CA ASP A 31 -10.09 -15.49 1.55
C ASP A 31 -8.61 -15.88 1.70
N PRO A 32 -8.30 -17.19 1.84
CA PRO A 32 -6.92 -17.64 2.02
C PRO A 32 -6.10 -17.50 0.73
N TYR A 33 -4.90 -16.97 0.86
CA TYR A 33 -3.87 -16.91 -0.16
C TYR A 33 -2.75 -17.91 0.20
N GLY A 34 -3.02 -19.20 0.06
CA GLY A 34 -2.21 -20.28 0.62
C GLY A 34 -2.51 -20.49 2.11
N HIS A 35 -1.57 -21.13 2.83
CA HIS A 35 -1.81 -21.55 4.21
C HIS A 35 -1.59 -20.46 5.27
N TYR A 36 -0.78 -19.44 4.96
CA TYR A 36 -0.23 -18.54 5.98
C TYR A 36 -0.55 -17.06 5.77
N LYS A 37 -1.41 -16.74 4.82
CA LYS A 37 -1.88 -15.38 4.53
C LYS A 37 -3.33 -15.41 4.05
N ALA A 38 -4.09 -14.37 4.37
CA ALA A 38 -5.47 -14.24 3.93
C ALA A 38 -5.85 -12.77 3.74
N LYS A 39 -6.85 -12.52 2.91
CA LYS A 39 -7.50 -11.21 2.80
C LYS A 39 -8.79 -11.17 3.58
N LEU A 40 -9.03 -10.06 4.28
CA LEU A 40 -10.28 -9.81 4.99
C LEU A 40 -11.37 -9.35 4.01
N SER A 41 -12.62 -9.79 4.21
CA SER A 41 -13.75 -9.32 3.40
C SER A 41 -14.14 -7.88 3.79
N LEU A 42 -14.53 -7.06 2.80
CA LEU A 42 -14.97 -5.68 3.03
C LEU A 42 -16.29 -5.62 3.82
N ASP A 43 -17.16 -6.60 3.65
CA ASP A 43 -18.43 -6.68 4.38
C ASP A 43 -18.18 -6.93 5.87
N TYR A 44 -17.22 -7.80 6.20
CA TYR A 44 -16.82 -8.00 7.60
C TYR A 44 -16.20 -6.73 8.19
N ILE A 45 -15.33 -6.04 7.46
CA ILE A 45 -14.73 -4.77 7.91
C ILE A 45 -15.83 -3.77 8.26
N THR A 46 -16.84 -3.64 7.39
CA THR A 46 -17.98 -2.75 7.64
C THR A 46 -18.79 -3.16 8.88
N SER A 47 -18.94 -4.47 9.12
CA SER A 47 -19.66 -4.96 10.29
C SER A 47 -18.97 -4.66 11.63
N LEU A 48 -17.71 -4.24 11.60
CA LEU A 48 -16.94 -3.88 12.79
C LEU A 48 -17.11 -2.40 13.21
N ASP A 49 -17.73 -1.57 12.39
CA ASP A 49 -17.73 -0.10 12.59
C ASP A 49 -18.25 0.32 13.98
N ASP A 50 -19.24 -0.38 14.54
CA ASP A 50 -19.81 -0.07 15.86
C ASP A 50 -19.00 -0.62 17.06
N ARG A 51 -17.93 -1.39 16.81
CA ARG A 51 -17.09 -1.88 17.90
C ARG A 51 -16.23 -0.74 18.46
N PRO A 52 -15.91 -0.76 19.76
CA PRO A 52 -15.01 0.21 20.35
C PRO A 52 -13.59 0.05 19.76
N ASP A 53 -12.87 1.17 19.67
CA ASP A 53 -11.47 1.17 19.22
C ASP A 53 -10.52 0.78 20.34
N GLY A 54 -9.49 0.02 19.96
CA GLY A 54 -8.31 -0.20 20.77
C GLY A 54 -7.40 1.03 20.81
N LYS A 55 -6.27 0.90 21.46
CA LYS A 55 -5.25 1.96 21.59
C LYS A 55 -4.23 1.85 20.48
N LEU A 56 -4.00 2.97 19.75
CA LEU A 56 -3.00 3.07 18.71
C LEU A 56 -1.64 3.49 19.29
N ILE A 57 -0.59 2.74 18.96
CA ILE A 57 0.80 3.02 19.32
C ILE A 57 1.60 3.24 18.04
N LEU A 58 2.13 4.44 17.87
CA LEU A 58 3.02 4.77 16.75
C LEU A 58 4.47 4.61 17.16
N VAL A 59 5.21 3.80 16.41
CA VAL A 59 6.68 3.71 16.51
C VAL A 59 7.28 4.64 15.46
N THR A 60 8.11 5.57 15.93
CA THR A 60 8.82 6.53 15.08
C THR A 60 10.28 6.68 15.54
N ALA A 61 11.11 7.34 14.77
CA ALA A 61 12.47 7.71 15.12
C ALA A 61 12.57 9.23 15.29
N MET A 62 13.56 9.74 16.01
CA MET A 62 13.80 11.18 16.10
C MET A 62 14.19 11.75 14.75
N SER A 63 15.10 11.08 14.03
CA SER A 63 15.57 11.46 12.69
C SER A 63 15.89 10.22 11.86
N PRO A 64 15.81 10.30 10.52
CA PRO A 64 16.18 9.18 9.66
C PRO A 64 17.71 9.01 9.61
N THR A 65 18.16 7.76 9.40
CA THR A 65 19.57 7.43 9.18
C THR A 65 19.72 6.58 7.90
N PRO A 66 20.88 6.61 7.22
CA PRO A 66 21.12 5.79 6.02
C PRO A 66 20.99 4.28 6.28
N ALA A 67 21.38 3.81 7.47
CA ALA A 67 21.33 2.40 7.86
C ALA A 67 19.93 1.92 8.28
N GLY A 68 18.98 2.85 8.47
CA GLY A 68 17.69 2.58 9.09
C GLY A 68 17.75 2.64 10.62
N GLU A 69 16.60 2.81 11.26
CA GLU A 69 16.48 3.08 12.71
C GLU A 69 15.87 1.90 13.49
N GLY A 70 15.57 0.79 12.80
CA GLY A 70 14.97 -0.38 13.44
C GLY A 70 13.48 -0.21 13.82
N LYS A 71 12.76 0.73 13.21
CA LYS A 71 11.33 0.96 13.49
C LYS A 71 10.49 -0.31 13.34
N THR A 72 10.65 -1.01 12.23
CA THR A 72 9.88 -2.25 11.97
C THR A 72 10.20 -3.32 12.98
N THR A 73 11.48 -3.54 13.30
CA THR A 73 11.90 -4.50 14.32
C THR A 73 11.32 -4.14 15.69
N THR A 74 11.33 -2.85 16.05
CA THR A 74 10.73 -2.36 17.31
C THR A 74 9.20 -2.53 17.30
N THR A 75 8.54 -2.22 16.18
CA THR A 75 7.07 -2.37 16.02
C THR A 75 6.64 -3.82 16.21
N VAL A 76 7.34 -4.74 15.56
CA VAL A 76 7.07 -6.18 15.68
C VAL A 76 7.35 -6.67 17.09
N GLY A 77 8.54 -6.36 17.64
CA GLY A 77 8.93 -6.77 18.98
C GLY A 77 8.00 -6.23 20.09
N LEU A 78 7.50 -4.99 19.94
CA LEU A 78 6.53 -4.43 20.89
C LEU A 78 5.17 -5.14 20.80
N GLY A 79 4.70 -5.43 19.58
CA GLY A 79 3.46 -6.20 19.37
C GLY A 79 3.55 -7.59 19.98
N ASP A 80 4.67 -8.29 19.76
CA ASP A 80 4.92 -9.61 20.35
C ASP A 80 5.00 -9.54 21.89
N ALA A 81 5.69 -8.55 22.44
CA ALA A 81 5.80 -8.34 23.89
C ALA A 81 4.41 -8.09 24.52
N LEU A 82 3.55 -7.28 23.90
CA LEU A 82 2.18 -7.07 24.35
C LEU A 82 1.38 -8.39 24.37
N THR A 83 1.53 -9.20 23.32
CA THR A 83 0.87 -10.51 23.23
C THR A 83 1.38 -11.48 24.34
N GLN A 84 2.69 -11.51 24.58
CA GLN A 84 3.30 -12.35 25.63
C GLN A 84 2.82 -12.00 27.05
N ILE A 85 2.56 -10.71 27.33
CA ILE A 85 1.98 -10.30 28.62
C ILE A 85 0.45 -10.41 28.67
N GLY A 86 -0.15 -11.13 27.73
CA GLY A 86 -1.58 -11.43 27.70
C GLY A 86 -2.50 -10.32 27.17
N LYS A 87 -1.97 -9.34 26.46
CA LYS A 87 -2.79 -8.32 25.80
C LYS A 87 -3.21 -8.77 24.39
N ARG A 88 -4.41 -8.40 23.97
CA ARG A 88 -4.81 -8.58 22.57
C ARG A 88 -4.18 -7.48 21.73
N ALA A 89 -3.12 -7.83 21.02
CA ALA A 89 -2.35 -6.89 20.21
C ALA A 89 -2.39 -7.29 18.74
N MET A 90 -2.37 -6.29 17.86
CA MET A 90 -2.15 -6.42 16.42
C MET A 90 -1.06 -5.46 15.95
N ILE A 91 -0.42 -5.81 14.85
CA ILE A 91 0.61 -5.01 14.20
C ILE A 91 0.09 -4.58 12.83
N CYS A 92 0.38 -3.33 12.44
CA CYS A 92 0.06 -2.82 11.12
C CYS A 92 1.31 -2.28 10.43
N LEU A 93 1.72 -2.91 9.33
CA LEU A 93 2.92 -2.58 8.57
C LEU A 93 2.59 -2.21 7.13
N ARG A 94 3.52 -1.51 6.48
CA ARG A 94 3.49 -1.29 5.04
C ARG A 94 3.87 -2.57 4.29
N GLU A 95 3.21 -2.77 3.16
CA GLU A 95 3.62 -3.78 2.19
C GLU A 95 4.88 -3.31 1.46
N PRO A 96 5.97 -4.11 1.41
CA PRO A 96 7.17 -3.76 0.69
C PRO A 96 6.99 -3.90 -0.82
N ALA A 97 7.69 -3.05 -1.59
CA ALA A 97 7.83 -3.17 -3.04
C ALA A 97 9.15 -3.87 -3.40
N LEU A 98 9.23 -4.45 -4.59
CA LEU A 98 10.41 -5.18 -5.06
C LEU A 98 11.68 -4.31 -5.11
N GLY A 99 11.53 -3.04 -5.52
CA GLY A 99 12.67 -2.13 -5.59
C GLY A 99 13.44 -1.98 -4.27
N PRO A 100 12.80 -1.61 -3.16
CA PRO A 100 13.44 -1.61 -1.83
C PRO A 100 13.96 -2.96 -1.36
N CYS A 101 13.25 -4.07 -1.68
CA CYS A 101 13.67 -5.43 -1.29
C CYS A 101 15.00 -5.84 -1.93
N PHE A 102 15.19 -5.51 -3.20
CA PHE A 102 16.44 -5.76 -3.92
C PHE A 102 17.43 -4.58 -3.86
N GLY A 103 17.08 -3.52 -3.15
CA GLY A 103 17.92 -2.34 -2.95
C GLY A 103 18.74 -2.40 -1.66
N MET A 104 19.34 -1.25 -1.29
CA MET A 104 20.18 -1.14 -0.09
C MET A 104 19.45 -1.40 1.23
N LYS A 105 18.12 -1.20 1.27
CA LYS A 105 17.33 -1.40 2.50
C LYS A 105 16.97 -2.86 2.77
N GLY A 106 16.96 -3.71 1.74
CA GLY A 106 16.47 -5.08 1.85
C GLY A 106 14.97 -5.16 2.10
N GLY A 107 14.49 -6.31 2.60
CA GLY A 107 13.07 -6.54 2.88
C GLY A 107 12.53 -5.73 4.06
N ALA A 108 11.21 -5.61 4.15
CA ALA A 108 10.49 -4.84 5.17
C ALA A 108 9.72 -5.72 6.17
N ALA A 109 10.11 -6.97 6.35
CA ALA A 109 9.45 -7.92 7.24
C ALA A 109 9.93 -7.87 8.72
N GLY A 110 10.80 -6.92 9.07
CA GLY A 110 11.49 -6.88 10.36
C GLY A 110 12.85 -7.54 10.30
N GLY A 111 13.44 -7.90 11.46
CA GLY A 111 14.75 -8.52 11.53
C GLY A 111 14.96 -9.34 12.81
N GLY A 112 15.91 -10.28 12.77
CA GLY A 112 16.18 -11.18 13.87
C GLY A 112 14.97 -12.04 14.23
N ARG A 113 14.56 -12.01 15.50
CA ARG A 113 13.35 -12.68 15.97
C ARG A 113 12.09 -11.84 15.88
N SER A 114 12.21 -10.55 15.56
CA SER A 114 11.08 -9.63 15.39
C SER A 114 10.72 -9.52 13.90
N GLN A 115 10.07 -10.55 13.36
CA GLN A 115 9.71 -10.65 11.94
C GLN A 115 8.24 -11.00 11.76
N VAL A 116 7.64 -10.50 10.66
CA VAL A 116 6.38 -11.00 10.10
C VAL A 116 6.66 -12.08 9.05
N VAL A 117 5.83 -13.11 9.05
CA VAL A 117 5.96 -14.28 8.16
C VAL A 117 4.64 -14.58 7.46
N PRO A 118 4.67 -15.14 6.24
CA PRO A 118 5.81 -15.70 5.48
C PRO A 118 6.68 -14.64 4.83
N MET A 119 7.94 -14.54 5.22
CA MET A 119 8.86 -13.47 4.84
C MET A 119 9.08 -13.35 3.33
N HIS A 120 9.27 -14.47 2.63
CA HIS A 120 9.48 -14.47 1.18
C HIS A 120 8.29 -13.90 0.43
N ASP A 121 7.08 -14.37 0.76
CA ASP A 121 5.86 -13.93 0.10
C ASP A 121 5.65 -12.43 0.31
N ILE A 122 5.82 -11.96 1.55
CA ILE A 122 5.64 -10.54 1.91
C ILE A 122 6.62 -9.65 1.13
N ASN A 123 7.88 -10.07 0.99
CA ASN A 123 8.91 -9.27 0.34
C ASN A 123 8.90 -9.36 -1.20
N LEU A 124 8.24 -10.34 -1.79
CA LEU A 124 8.22 -10.57 -3.22
C LEU A 124 6.82 -10.36 -3.82
N HIS A 125 6.11 -11.45 -4.11
CA HIS A 125 4.76 -11.41 -4.68
C HIS A 125 3.75 -11.81 -3.61
N PHE A 126 3.34 -10.85 -2.80
CA PHE A 126 2.57 -11.12 -1.60
C PHE A 126 1.15 -11.65 -1.90
N THR A 127 0.27 -10.78 -2.32
CA THR A 127 -1.12 -11.11 -2.69
C THR A 127 -1.57 -10.44 -3.99
N GLY A 128 -0.65 -9.74 -4.66
CA GLY A 128 -0.89 -9.08 -5.94
C GLY A 128 -1.27 -7.60 -5.84
N ASP A 129 -1.20 -6.98 -4.66
CA ASP A 129 -1.62 -5.59 -4.47
C ASP A 129 -0.75 -4.61 -5.26
N MET A 130 0.58 -4.82 -5.30
CA MET A 130 1.50 -4.01 -6.09
C MET A 130 1.21 -4.13 -7.59
N HIS A 131 0.89 -5.34 -8.07
CA HIS A 131 0.46 -5.56 -9.45
C HIS A 131 -0.86 -4.84 -9.77
N ALA A 132 -1.84 -4.91 -8.88
CA ALA A 132 -3.12 -4.22 -9.04
C ALA A 132 -2.94 -2.71 -9.14
N VAL A 133 -2.10 -2.11 -8.28
CA VAL A 133 -1.76 -0.69 -8.32
C VAL A 133 -1.07 -0.31 -9.63
N SER A 134 -0.06 -1.09 -10.05
CA SER A 134 0.64 -0.87 -11.33
C SER A 134 -0.33 -0.94 -12.51
N SER A 135 -1.22 -1.93 -12.52
CA SER A 135 -2.21 -2.13 -13.58
C SER A 135 -3.20 -0.97 -13.65
N ALA A 136 -3.73 -0.52 -12.52
CA ALA A 136 -4.66 0.61 -12.46
C ALA A 136 -3.98 1.92 -12.88
N HIS A 137 -2.75 2.16 -12.44
CA HIS A 137 -1.97 3.34 -12.80
C HIS A 137 -1.66 3.39 -14.30
N ASN A 138 -1.15 2.29 -14.85
CA ASN A 138 -0.78 2.20 -16.26
C ASN A 138 -2.00 2.17 -17.19
N LEU A 139 -3.15 1.64 -16.72
CA LEU A 139 -4.41 1.77 -17.44
C LEU A 139 -4.79 3.24 -17.65
N LEU A 140 -4.66 4.07 -16.62
CA LEU A 140 -4.94 5.51 -16.74
C LEU A 140 -3.96 6.18 -17.71
N ALA A 141 -2.66 5.83 -17.68
CA ALA A 141 -1.68 6.32 -18.65
C ALA A 141 -2.08 5.96 -20.09
N ALA A 142 -2.50 4.71 -20.32
CA ALA A 142 -2.98 4.26 -21.64
C ALA A 142 -4.26 4.98 -22.08
N LEU A 143 -5.19 5.26 -21.16
CA LEU A 143 -6.41 6.02 -21.47
C LEU A 143 -6.12 7.48 -21.83
N ILE A 144 -5.12 8.10 -21.20
CA ILE A 144 -4.64 9.44 -21.55
C ILE A 144 -4.10 9.44 -22.99
N ASP A 145 -3.23 8.50 -23.34
CA ASP A 145 -2.66 8.40 -24.68
C ASP A 145 -3.71 8.07 -25.74
N ASN A 146 -4.68 7.19 -25.44
CA ASN A 146 -5.82 6.92 -26.30
C ASN A 146 -6.68 8.18 -26.51
N HIS A 147 -6.95 8.94 -25.46
CA HIS A 147 -7.72 10.20 -25.59
C HIS A 147 -7.03 11.19 -26.52
N ILE A 148 -5.69 11.29 -26.42
CA ILE A 148 -4.90 12.15 -27.30
C ILE A 148 -4.92 11.64 -28.75
N HIS A 149 -4.79 10.34 -28.94
CA HIS A 149 -4.77 9.69 -30.26
C HIS A 149 -6.10 9.85 -31.01
N PHE A 150 -7.23 9.71 -30.31
CA PHE A 150 -8.58 9.84 -30.86
C PHE A 150 -9.13 11.26 -30.64
N ASP A 151 -8.68 12.21 -31.48
CA ASP A 151 -9.14 13.60 -31.60
C ASP A 151 -8.88 14.54 -30.42
N ASN A 152 -8.38 14.07 -29.29
CA ASN A 152 -8.10 14.88 -28.11
C ASN A 152 -9.24 15.87 -27.77
N PRO A 153 -10.49 15.40 -27.55
CA PRO A 153 -11.66 16.29 -27.39
C PRO A 153 -11.55 17.27 -26.22
N TYR A 154 -10.81 16.91 -25.15
CA TYR A 154 -10.54 17.82 -24.03
C TYR A 154 -9.32 18.72 -24.24
N ARG A 155 -8.67 18.65 -25.41
CA ARG A 155 -7.50 19.47 -25.78
C ARG A 155 -6.39 19.41 -24.73
N LEU A 156 -5.98 18.20 -24.33
CA LEU A 156 -4.86 18.01 -23.42
C LEU A 156 -3.59 18.61 -24.02
N ASP A 157 -2.83 19.36 -23.20
CA ASP A 157 -1.51 19.83 -23.61
C ASP A 157 -0.50 18.69 -23.42
N LEU A 158 0.05 18.17 -24.50
CA LEU A 158 1.04 17.08 -24.50
C LEU A 158 2.29 17.37 -23.65
N ARG A 159 2.58 18.64 -23.40
CA ARG A 159 3.71 19.10 -22.57
C ARG A 159 3.35 19.24 -21.09
N ARG A 160 2.08 19.01 -20.72
CA ARG A 160 1.54 19.19 -19.37
C ARG A 160 0.69 17.99 -18.95
N ILE A 161 1.15 16.80 -19.34
CA ILE A 161 0.66 15.55 -18.81
C ILE A 161 1.40 15.29 -17.50
N ASN A 162 0.66 15.19 -16.40
CA ASN A 162 1.23 15.00 -15.06
C ASN A 162 1.26 13.51 -14.67
N TRP A 163 1.00 12.62 -15.61
CA TRP A 163 0.82 11.20 -15.36
C TRP A 163 1.86 10.40 -16.13
N SER A 164 2.88 9.92 -15.41
CA SER A 164 3.88 8.98 -15.92
C SER A 164 3.34 7.55 -15.90
N ARG A 165 4.19 6.58 -16.20
CA ARG A 165 3.94 5.15 -15.98
C ARG A 165 4.58 4.67 -14.69
N VAL A 166 4.30 3.45 -14.27
CA VAL A 166 4.95 2.85 -13.10
C VAL A 166 5.42 1.43 -13.41
N ILE A 167 6.49 1.04 -12.70
CA ILE A 167 7.03 -0.32 -12.68
C ILE A 167 7.48 -0.64 -11.25
N ASP A 168 7.31 -1.90 -10.81
CA ASP A 168 7.73 -2.29 -9.46
C ASP A 168 9.20 -2.73 -9.41
N CYS A 169 10.08 -1.85 -9.87
CA CYS A 169 11.53 -1.99 -9.70
C CYS A 169 12.21 -0.62 -9.78
N ASN A 170 13.46 -0.55 -9.31
CA ASN A 170 14.29 0.64 -9.46
C ASN A 170 15.07 0.56 -10.77
N ASP A 171 14.53 1.11 -11.85
CA ASP A 171 15.20 1.19 -13.14
C ASP A 171 15.53 2.64 -13.49
N ARG A 172 16.83 2.98 -13.42
CA ARG A 172 17.31 4.34 -13.67
C ARG A 172 17.13 4.77 -15.11
N ILE A 173 17.23 3.83 -16.07
CA ILE A 173 17.16 4.14 -17.50
C ILE A 173 15.73 4.48 -17.92
N LEU A 174 14.72 3.93 -17.22
CA LEU A 174 13.32 4.19 -17.52
C LEU A 174 12.75 5.47 -16.88
N ARG A 175 13.55 6.25 -16.16
CA ARG A 175 13.08 7.49 -15.52
C ARG A 175 12.69 8.56 -16.51
N GLU A 176 13.40 8.62 -17.64
CA GLU A 176 13.12 9.54 -18.74
C GLU A 176 13.22 8.78 -20.06
N VAL A 177 12.11 8.66 -20.76
CA VAL A 177 11.97 7.92 -22.02
C VAL A 177 11.15 8.74 -23.02
N VAL A 178 11.28 8.41 -24.29
CA VAL A 178 10.39 8.91 -25.33
C VAL A 178 9.39 7.82 -25.68
N VAL A 179 8.11 8.11 -25.54
CA VAL A 179 7.00 7.22 -25.90
C VAL A 179 6.30 7.69 -27.17
N GLY A 180 5.45 6.85 -27.76
CA GLY A 180 4.64 7.21 -28.94
C GLY A 180 5.41 7.19 -30.27
N LEU A 181 6.59 6.56 -30.32
CA LEU A 181 7.32 6.33 -31.57
C LEU A 181 6.60 5.28 -32.44
N GLY A 182 6.86 5.29 -33.77
CA GLY A 182 6.27 4.33 -34.70
C GLY A 182 5.30 4.95 -35.71
N GLY A 183 5.27 6.27 -35.83
CA GLY A 183 4.47 7.01 -36.79
C GLY A 183 3.03 7.24 -36.37
N THR A 184 2.22 7.74 -37.29
CA THR A 184 0.87 8.24 -37.02
C THR A 184 -0.12 7.18 -36.50
N GLY A 185 0.15 5.92 -36.76
CA GLY A 185 -0.70 4.81 -36.27
C GLY A 185 -0.45 4.45 -34.79
N ASN A 186 0.64 4.97 -34.18
CA ASN A 186 1.04 4.59 -32.82
C ASN A 186 0.81 5.70 -31.78
N GLY A 187 0.79 6.95 -32.16
CA GLY A 187 0.56 8.07 -31.24
C GLY A 187 1.42 9.29 -31.51
N PHE A 188 1.54 10.15 -30.48
CA PHE A 188 2.33 11.36 -30.54
C PHE A 188 3.61 11.19 -29.71
N PRO A 189 4.82 11.36 -30.29
CA PRO A 189 6.06 11.31 -29.54
C PRO A 189 6.08 12.37 -28.42
N ARG A 190 6.35 11.95 -27.20
CA ARG A 190 6.49 12.82 -26.03
C ARG A 190 7.43 12.20 -25.01
N GLU A 191 7.93 13.04 -24.12
CA GLU A 191 8.64 12.58 -22.93
C GLU A 191 7.64 11.92 -21.96
N ASP A 192 8.11 10.85 -21.31
CA ASP A 192 7.41 10.10 -20.27
C ASP A 192 8.47 9.45 -19.36
N GLY A 193 8.03 8.71 -18.34
CA GLY A 193 8.93 8.00 -17.46
C GLY A 193 8.21 6.89 -16.72
N PHE A 194 8.98 6.09 -16.00
CA PHE A 194 8.47 5.03 -15.13
C PHE A 194 8.91 5.30 -13.70
N ASP A 195 7.95 5.65 -12.85
CA ASP A 195 8.15 5.75 -11.41
C ASP A 195 8.02 4.36 -10.76
N ILE A 196 8.50 4.24 -9.52
CA ILE A 196 8.26 3.01 -8.76
C ILE A 196 6.80 2.98 -8.26
N VAL A 197 6.19 1.80 -8.24
CA VAL A 197 4.77 1.63 -7.91
C VAL A 197 4.36 2.24 -6.56
N VAL A 198 5.22 2.22 -5.56
CA VAL A 198 4.96 2.81 -4.23
C VAL A 198 5.05 4.35 -4.19
N ALA A 199 5.52 4.98 -5.28
CA ALA A 199 5.44 6.43 -5.49
C ALA A 199 4.17 6.84 -6.26
N SER A 200 3.38 5.89 -6.72
CA SER A 200 2.14 6.14 -7.45
C SER A 200 1.10 6.91 -6.60
N GLU A 201 0.44 7.90 -7.21
CA GLU A 201 -0.74 8.54 -6.60
C GLU A 201 -1.87 7.52 -6.36
N VAL A 202 -2.00 6.49 -7.21
CA VAL A 202 -2.97 5.39 -7.00
C VAL A 202 -2.68 4.63 -5.71
N MET A 203 -1.41 4.37 -5.38
CA MET A 203 -1.02 3.77 -4.10
C MET A 203 -1.43 4.66 -2.92
N ALA A 204 -1.18 5.97 -3.00
CA ALA A 204 -1.57 6.91 -1.95
C ALA A 204 -3.09 6.95 -1.77
N VAL A 205 -3.85 7.02 -2.87
CA VAL A 205 -5.32 7.02 -2.87
C VAL A 205 -5.87 5.73 -2.29
N LEU A 206 -5.35 4.56 -2.69
CA LEU A 206 -5.73 3.26 -2.14
C LEU A 206 -5.56 3.22 -0.60
N CYS A 207 -4.42 3.71 -0.12
CA CYS A 207 -4.10 3.69 1.31
C CYS A 207 -4.91 4.69 2.15
N LEU A 208 -5.47 5.73 1.55
CA LEU A 208 -6.31 6.73 2.21
C LEU A 208 -7.80 6.47 2.03
N ALA A 209 -8.20 5.57 1.14
CA ALA A 209 -9.60 5.22 0.92
C ALA A 209 -10.19 4.45 2.10
N ARG A 210 -11.44 4.71 2.43
CA ARG A 210 -12.16 4.06 3.53
C ARG A 210 -12.99 2.85 3.07
N ASN A 211 -13.42 2.86 1.81
CA ASN A 211 -14.20 1.80 1.17
C ASN A 211 -14.13 1.96 -0.36
N LEU A 212 -14.74 1.05 -1.12
CA LEU A 212 -14.74 1.08 -2.59
C LEU A 212 -15.38 2.34 -3.18
N HIS A 213 -16.41 2.89 -2.54
CA HIS A 213 -17.05 4.12 -3.01
C HIS A 213 -16.12 5.32 -2.86
N ASP A 214 -15.47 5.47 -1.70
CA ASP A 214 -14.49 6.52 -1.45
C ASP A 214 -13.25 6.36 -2.36
N LEU A 215 -12.80 5.11 -2.59
CA LEU A 215 -11.72 4.80 -3.54
C LEU A 215 -12.07 5.31 -4.94
N ARG A 216 -13.25 4.93 -5.46
CA ARG A 216 -13.70 5.35 -6.80
C ARG A 216 -13.78 6.86 -6.94
N ARG A 217 -14.31 7.56 -5.94
CA ARG A 217 -14.41 9.02 -5.93
C ARG A 217 -13.01 9.65 -5.99
N ARG A 218 -12.10 9.23 -5.10
CA ARG A 218 -10.72 9.76 -5.04
C ARG A 218 -9.93 9.49 -6.33
N LEU A 219 -10.08 8.31 -6.93
CA LEU A 219 -9.47 8.00 -8.23
C LEU A 219 -9.98 8.95 -9.33
N GLY A 220 -11.27 9.31 -9.28
CA GLY A 220 -11.85 10.25 -10.22
C GLY A 220 -11.33 11.68 -10.07
N ASP A 221 -10.97 12.08 -8.85
CA ASP A 221 -10.51 13.44 -8.52
C ASP A 221 -9.03 13.69 -8.90
N MET A 222 -8.28 12.66 -9.29
CA MET A 222 -6.86 12.81 -9.66
C MET A 222 -6.69 13.69 -10.92
N VAL A 223 -5.74 14.62 -10.85
CA VAL A 223 -5.39 15.52 -11.96
C VAL A 223 -4.37 14.83 -12.88
N VAL A 224 -4.72 14.56 -14.11
CA VAL A 224 -3.90 13.80 -15.06
C VAL A 224 -3.16 14.67 -16.07
N ALA A 225 -3.71 15.83 -16.41
CA ALA A 225 -3.16 16.75 -17.41
C ALA A 225 -3.74 18.16 -17.25
N ARG A 226 -3.32 19.09 -18.13
CA ARG A 226 -3.94 20.40 -18.27
C ARG A 226 -4.42 20.64 -19.68
N ARG A 227 -5.50 21.43 -19.84
CA ARG A 227 -6.02 21.86 -21.14
C ARG A 227 -5.06 22.86 -21.78
N ARG A 228 -4.81 22.72 -23.07
CA ARG A 228 -3.81 23.51 -23.80
C ARG A 228 -4.11 25.01 -23.83
N LEU A 229 -5.37 25.40 -23.96
CA LEU A 229 -5.73 26.83 -24.15
C LEU A 229 -6.02 27.53 -22.82
N THR A 230 -6.69 26.86 -21.88
CA THR A 230 -7.13 27.48 -20.63
C THR A 230 -6.19 27.21 -19.46
N GLY A 231 -5.35 26.17 -19.53
CA GLY A 231 -4.52 25.71 -18.40
C GLY A 231 -5.29 25.01 -17.29
N GLU A 232 -6.60 24.83 -17.44
CA GLU A 232 -7.45 24.13 -16.46
C GLU A 232 -7.02 22.68 -16.30
N PRO A 233 -7.15 22.11 -15.08
CA PRO A 233 -6.86 20.70 -14.85
C PRO A 233 -7.86 19.81 -15.59
N VAL A 234 -7.40 18.63 -15.98
CA VAL A 234 -8.23 17.53 -16.48
C VAL A 234 -8.17 16.40 -15.47
N LEU A 235 -9.33 15.91 -15.04
CA LEU A 235 -9.46 14.89 -14.03
C LEU A 235 -9.58 13.49 -14.67
N ALA A 236 -9.19 12.46 -13.93
CA ALA A 236 -9.36 11.07 -14.34
C ALA A 236 -10.84 10.70 -14.58
N SER A 237 -11.77 11.35 -13.85
CA SER A 237 -13.22 11.18 -14.04
C SER A 237 -13.71 11.69 -15.39
N GLU A 238 -13.10 12.73 -15.97
CA GLU A 238 -13.43 13.20 -17.31
C GLU A 238 -13.09 12.15 -18.39
N LEU A 239 -11.99 11.39 -18.16
CA LEU A 239 -11.61 10.25 -19.00
C LEU A 239 -12.40 8.97 -18.66
N ARG A 240 -13.30 9.01 -17.69
CA ARG A 240 -14.11 7.88 -17.20
C ARG A 240 -13.29 6.68 -16.71
N ALA A 241 -12.06 6.93 -16.25
CA ALA A 241 -11.11 5.89 -15.88
C ALA A 241 -11.41 5.25 -14.50
N GLN A 242 -12.00 6.01 -13.56
CA GLN A 242 -12.16 5.62 -12.15
C GLN A 242 -12.92 4.31 -11.95
N GLY A 243 -13.86 3.95 -12.83
CA GLY A 243 -14.60 2.70 -12.73
C GLY A 243 -13.72 1.48 -12.96
N ALA A 244 -12.99 1.46 -14.06
CA ALA A 244 -12.08 0.36 -14.42
C ALA A 244 -10.92 0.25 -13.42
N MET A 245 -10.36 1.38 -12.98
CA MET A 245 -9.33 1.41 -11.95
C MET A 245 -9.84 0.82 -10.62
N THR A 246 -11.06 1.15 -10.20
CA THR A 246 -11.66 0.59 -8.98
C THR A 246 -11.83 -0.93 -9.06
N VAL A 247 -12.24 -1.45 -10.21
CA VAL A 247 -12.36 -2.91 -10.42
C VAL A 247 -11.00 -3.60 -10.27
N LEU A 248 -9.94 -3.04 -10.87
CA LEU A 248 -8.58 -3.57 -10.71
C LEU A 248 -8.08 -3.54 -9.26
N LEU A 249 -8.49 -2.55 -8.48
CA LEU A 249 -8.06 -2.34 -7.10
C LEU A 249 -8.98 -2.99 -6.05
N ARG A 250 -10.06 -3.63 -6.46
CA ARG A 250 -11.06 -4.19 -5.55
C ARG A 250 -10.46 -5.12 -4.49
N GLU A 251 -9.64 -6.06 -4.94
CA GLU A 251 -9.00 -7.03 -4.04
C GLU A 251 -7.83 -6.39 -3.27
N ALA A 252 -7.11 -5.44 -3.90
CA ALA A 252 -6.01 -4.72 -3.26
C ALA A 252 -6.47 -3.77 -2.13
N LEU A 253 -7.75 -3.39 -2.05
CA LEU A 253 -8.29 -2.60 -0.93
C LEU A 253 -8.47 -3.43 0.35
N ARG A 254 -8.49 -4.73 0.26
CA ARG A 254 -8.69 -5.66 1.37
C ARG A 254 -7.38 -5.91 2.11
N PRO A 255 -7.32 -5.68 3.44
CA PRO A 255 -6.10 -5.89 4.22
C PRO A 255 -5.61 -7.34 4.18
N ASN A 256 -4.29 -7.50 4.11
CA ASN A 256 -3.62 -8.79 4.16
C ASN A 256 -3.30 -9.17 5.60
N LEU A 257 -3.88 -10.27 6.08
CA LEU A 257 -3.62 -10.84 7.39
C LEU A 257 -2.47 -11.85 7.31
N VAL A 258 -1.50 -11.68 8.19
CA VAL A 258 -0.33 -12.55 8.41
C VAL A 258 -0.03 -12.65 9.91
N GLN A 259 1.10 -13.22 10.28
CA GLN A 259 1.53 -13.38 11.66
C GLN A 259 3.00 -13.01 11.85
N THR A 260 3.38 -12.77 13.10
CA THR A 260 4.80 -12.73 13.50
C THR A 260 5.32 -14.13 13.77
N LEU A 261 6.64 -14.27 14.02
CA LEU A 261 7.23 -15.51 14.50
C LEU A 261 6.62 -16.00 15.83
N GLU A 262 6.16 -15.07 16.66
CA GLU A 262 5.50 -15.34 17.97
C GLU A 262 3.97 -15.47 17.84
N ARG A 263 3.44 -15.55 16.60
CA ARG A 263 2.01 -15.69 16.29
C ARG A 263 1.14 -14.51 16.73
N THR A 264 1.70 -13.30 16.78
CA THR A 264 0.91 -12.08 16.90
C THR A 264 0.29 -11.77 15.53
N PRO A 265 -1.03 -11.54 15.44
CA PRO A 265 -1.66 -11.17 14.18
C PRO A 265 -1.13 -9.83 13.65
N ALA A 266 -0.91 -9.78 12.34
CA ALA A 266 -0.44 -8.56 11.69
C ALA A 266 -1.18 -8.30 10.38
N PHE A 267 -1.50 -7.03 10.11
CA PHE A 267 -1.87 -6.57 8.77
C PHE A 267 -0.62 -5.99 8.08
N VAL A 268 -0.35 -6.46 6.87
CA VAL A 268 0.63 -5.90 5.97
C VAL A 268 -0.13 -5.42 4.74
N HIS A 269 -0.31 -4.10 4.60
CA HIS A 269 -1.22 -3.57 3.60
C HIS A 269 -0.89 -2.14 3.16
N GLY A 270 -0.69 -1.96 1.87
CA GLY A 270 -0.33 -0.69 1.24
C GLY A 270 1.09 -0.23 1.59
N GLY A 271 1.78 0.38 0.65
CA GLY A 271 3.19 0.73 0.79
C GLY A 271 3.58 2.12 0.27
N PRO A 272 2.82 3.20 0.54
CA PRO A 272 3.15 4.52 0.01
C PRO A 272 4.46 5.03 0.61
N PHE A 273 5.32 5.65 -0.22
CA PHE A 273 6.54 6.28 0.26
C PHE A 273 6.24 7.53 1.09
N ALA A 274 7.02 7.75 2.15
CA ALA A 274 6.84 8.88 3.07
C ALA A 274 7.29 10.23 2.50
N ASN A 275 8.18 10.24 1.53
CA ASN A 275 8.61 11.46 0.82
C ASN A 275 7.62 11.87 -0.30
N ILE A 276 6.76 10.96 -0.75
CA ILE A 276 5.77 11.20 -1.80
C ILE A 276 4.37 11.35 -1.21
N ALA A 277 4.01 10.48 -0.26
CA ALA A 277 2.68 10.42 0.35
C ALA A 277 2.78 10.39 1.88
N HIS A 278 1.81 9.76 2.56
CA HIS A 278 1.74 9.71 4.02
C HIS A 278 2.67 8.67 4.68
N GLY A 279 3.27 7.76 3.92
CA GLY A 279 4.39 6.93 4.37
C GLY A 279 4.10 5.91 5.47
N CYS A 280 2.86 5.45 5.59
CA CYS A 280 2.44 4.42 6.52
C CYS A 280 1.42 3.49 5.87
N ASN A 281 1.09 2.38 6.52
CA ASN A 281 0.11 1.41 6.02
C ASN A 281 -1.28 2.04 5.80
N SER A 282 -2.20 1.32 5.17
CA SER A 282 -3.51 1.85 4.80
C SER A 282 -4.38 2.25 6.01
N ALA A 283 -5.27 3.21 5.80
CA ALA A 283 -6.28 3.61 6.78
C ALA A 283 -7.24 2.45 7.11
N VAL A 284 -7.66 1.68 6.10
CA VAL A 284 -8.52 0.50 6.27
C VAL A 284 -7.88 -0.50 7.22
N ALA A 285 -6.61 -0.87 7.02
CA ALA A 285 -5.93 -1.85 7.87
C ALA A 285 -5.85 -1.38 9.33
N THR A 286 -5.48 -0.11 9.57
CA THR A 286 -5.38 0.42 10.94
C THR A 286 -6.74 0.51 11.62
N ARG A 287 -7.77 1.03 10.94
CA ARG A 287 -9.14 1.07 11.50
C ARG A 287 -9.65 -0.32 11.85
N THR A 288 -9.48 -1.28 10.95
CA THR A 288 -9.89 -2.66 11.19
C THR A 288 -9.15 -3.28 12.37
N ALA A 289 -7.82 -3.08 12.46
CA ALA A 289 -7.05 -3.59 13.58
C ALA A 289 -7.49 -3.00 14.92
N LEU A 290 -7.82 -1.71 14.97
CA LEU A 290 -8.35 -1.05 16.17
C LEU A 290 -9.67 -1.65 16.65
N LYS A 291 -10.51 -2.17 15.74
CA LYS A 291 -11.75 -2.87 16.09
C LYS A 291 -11.54 -4.32 16.55
N LEU A 292 -10.38 -4.90 16.25
CA LEU A 292 -10.06 -6.31 16.53
C LEU A 292 -9.18 -6.53 17.75
N ALA A 293 -8.42 -5.50 18.19
CA ALA A 293 -7.43 -5.64 19.25
C ALA A 293 -7.49 -4.49 20.25
N ASP A 294 -7.01 -4.73 21.49
CA ASP A 294 -6.93 -3.69 22.52
C ASP A 294 -5.77 -2.72 22.27
N TYR A 295 -4.73 -3.20 21.59
CA TYR A 295 -3.55 -2.43 21.22
C TYR A 295 -3.17 -2.69 19.77
N VAL A 296 -2.94 -1.63 19.02
CA VAL A 296 -2.44 -1.69 17.62
C VAL A 296 -1.11 -0.97 17.57
N VAL A 297 -0.05 -1.69 17.16
CA VAL A 297 1.29 -1.12 16.99
C VAL A 297 1.54 -0.90 15.50
N THR A 298 1.96 0.30 15.15
CA THR A 298 2.24 0.66 13.75
C THR A 298 3.46 1.56 13.65
N GLU A 299 3.92 1.82 12.43
CA GLU A 299 5.07 2.68 12.17
C GLU A 299 4.78 3.70 11.06
N ALA A 300 5.62 4.74 10.99
CA ALA A 300 5.65 5.69 9.89
C ALA A 300 7.07 5.83 9.33
N GLY A 301 7.19 6.09 8.04
CA GLY A 301 8.49 6.25 7.37
C GLY A 301 9.25 7.48 7.85
N PHE A 302 10.56 7.50 7.67
CA PHE A 302 11.45 8.59 8.13
C PHE A 302 11.43 8.80 9.64
N GLY A 303 11.72 10.05 10.09
CA GLY A 303 11.70 10.47 11.48
C GLY A 303 10.39 11.11 11.91
N ALA A 304 10.36 11.59 13.14
CA ALA A 304 9.19 12.23 13.73
C ALA A 304 8.83 13.55 13.03
N ASP A 305 9.81 14.24 12.54
CA ASP A 305 9.73 15.52 11.81
C ASP A 305 9.02 15.43 10.44
N LEU A 306 8.85 14.23 9.91
CA LEU A 306 8.16 14.00 8.64
C LEU A 306 7.11 12.90 8.75
N GLY A 307 7.52 11.70 9.13
CA GLY A 307 6.65 10.51 9.11
C GLY A 307 5.59 10.54 10.20
N ALA A 308 5.95 10.85 11.43
CA ALA A 308 4.97 10.97 12.52
C ALA A 308 4.05 12.17 12.33
N GLU A 309 4.56 13.31 11.84
CA GLU A 309 3.76 14.47 11.50
C GLU A 309 2.69 14.12 10.46
N LYS A 310 3.07 13.51 9.33
CA LYS A 310 2.12 13.04 8.30
C LYS A 310 1.15 11.98 8.83
N PHE A 311 1.62 11.12 9.71
CA PHE A 311 0.76 10.11 10.34
C PHE A 311 -0.36 10.76 11.13
N ILE A 312 -0.04 11.74 11.96
CA ILE A 312 -1.02 12.47 12.78
C ILE A 312 -1.92 13.34 11.90
N ASP A 313 -1.33 14.16 11.03
CA ASP A 313 -2.07 15.17 10.28
C ASP A 313 -2.88 14.62 9.11
N ILE A 314 -2.47 13.50 8.54
CA ILE A 314 -3.17 12.89 7.39
C ILE A 314 -3.91 11.63 7.82
N LYS A 315 -3.18 10.62 8.29
CA LYS A 315 -3.75 9.30 8.53
C LYS A 315 -4.73 9.28 9.69
N CYS A 316 -4.36 9.84 10.85
CA CYS A 316 -5.25 9.86 12.02
C CYS A 316 -6.55 10.61 11.72
N ARG A 317 -6.50 11.73 10.99
CA ARG A 317 -7.70 12.50 10.60
C ARG A 317 -8.63 11.72 9.66
N ILE A 318 -8.11 10.81 8.85
CA ILE A 318 -8.89 9.99 7.92
C ILE A 318 -9.40 8.72 8.60
N ALA A 319 -8.57 8.14 9.45
CA ALA A 319 -8.89 6.88 10.13
C ALA A 319 -9.83 7.06 11.34
N GLY A 320 -9.90 8.24 11.93
CA GLY A 320 -10.74 8.57 13.09
C GLY A 320 -9.89 8.53 14.34
#